data_7c34439bf32d09c893dc9bcce80c6315
#
_entry.id   7c34439bf32d09c893dc9bcce80c6315
#
_cell.length_a   1.000
_cell.length_b   1.000
_cell.length_c   1.000
_cell.angle_alpha   90.00
_cell.angle_beta   90.00
_cell.angle_gamma   90.00
#
_symmetry.space_group_name_H-M   'P 1'
#
loop_
_entity.id
_entity.type
_entity.pdbx_description
1 polymer ?
#
loop_
_entity_poly.entity_id
_entity_poly.type
_entity_poly.pdbx_seq_one_letter_code
_entity_poly.pdbx_strand_id
1 'polypeptide(L)'
;FFVDQCDPSTIENMFKNFGVSKFDIIIEDGLHEYNANITFFENSINYLSDDGIYIIEDVYYKDIKKFEKYFNNTNYNFSIIELYHKKNIANNCLIKITKNV
;
A
#
# COMPACT_ATOMS: atom_id res chain seq x y z
N PHE A 1 -16.35 0.15 -10.03
CA PHE A 1 -16.54 -0.59 -8.77
C PHE A 1 -16.64 0.38 -7.60
N PHE A 2 -17.50 0.04 -6.65
CA PHE A 2 -17.51 0.76 -5.37
C PHE A 2 -16.43 0.16 -4.46
N VAL A 3 -15.53 1.00 -3.97
CA VAL A 3 -14.49 0.58 -3.02
C VAL A 3 -14.35 1.61 -1.92
N ASP A 4 -14.49 1.14 -0.68
CA ASP A 4 -14.14 1.90 0.51
C ASP A 4 -12.84 1.28 1.08
N GLN A 5 -11.76 2.05 1.09
CA GLN A 5 -10.47 1.57 1.57
C GLN A 5 -10.48 1.14 3.04
N CYS A 6 -11.43 1.63 3.81
CA CYS A 6 -11.59 1.24 5.21
C CYS A 6 -12.50 0.03 5.40
N ASP A 7 -13.11 -0.49 4.33
CA ASP A 7 -14.01 -1.64 4.39
C ASP A 7 -13.42 -2.82 3.61
N PRO A 8 -12.92 -3.86 4.31
CA PRO A 8 -12.31 -5.03 3.67
C PRO A 8 -13.22 -5.73 2.67
N SER A 9 -14.53 -5.76 2.90
CA SER A 9 -15.46 -6.48 2.01
C SER A 9 -15.55 -5.82 0.64
N THR A 10 -15.49 -4.49 0.56
CA THR A 10 -15.53 -3.78 -0.72
C THR A 10 -14.24 -3.99 -1.51
N ILE A 11 -13.10 -4.06 -0.83
CA ILE A 11 -11.80 -4.33 -1.44
C ILE A 11 -11.79 -5.74 -2.02
N GLU A 12 -12.21 -6.72 -1.25
CA GLU A 12 -12.28 -8.11 -1.69
C GLU A 12 -13.20 -8.27 -2.90
N ASN A 13 -14.37 -7.64 -2.88
CA ASN A 13 -15.31 -7.68 -4.01
C ASN A 13 -14.70 -7.09 -5.28
N MET A 14 -13.95 -5.99 -5.16
CA MET A 14 -13.28 -5.39 -6.30
C MET A 14 -12.32 -6.39 -6.96
N PHE A 15 -11.45 -7.01 -6.19
CA PHE A 15 -10.46 -7.95 -6.72
C PHE A 15 -11.13 -9.20 -7.31
N LYS A 16 -12.18 -9.71 -6.71
CA LYS A 16 -12.94 -10.85 -7.25
C LYS A 16 -13.53 -10.56 -8.62
N ASN A 17 -13.91 -9.31 -8.88
CA ASN A 17 -14.54 -8.91 -10.14
C ASN A 17 -13.54 -8.61 -11.26
N PHE A 18 -12.24 -8.52 -10.98
CA PHE A 18 -11.23 -8.28 -12.01
C PHE A 18 -10.99 -9.50 -12.92
N GLY A 19 -11.31 -10.70 -12.46
CA GLY A 19 -11.02 -11.91 -13.23
C GLY A 19 -9.53 -12.25 -13.34
N VAL A 20 -8.68 -11.58 -12.59
CA VAL A 20 -7.24 -11.80 -12.54
C VAL A 20 -6.87 -12.18 -11.11
N SER A 21 -6.13 -13.29 -10.95
CA SER A 21 -5.79 -13.81 -9.62
C SER A 21 -4.55 -13.15 -9.01
N LYS A 22 -3.64 -12.65 -9.86
CA LYS A 22 -2.39 -12.02 -9.39
C LYS A 22 -2.03 -10.83 -10.26
N PHE A 23 -1.44 -9.82 -9.63
CA PHE A 23 -0.93 -8.63 -10.28
C PHE A 23 0.57 -8.51 -10.05
N ASP A 24 1.29 -8.01 -11.05
CA ASP A 24 2.73 -7.76 -10.93
C ASP A 24 3.03 -6.46 -10.20
N ILE A 25 2.13 -5.49 -10.28
CA ILE A 25 2.27 -4.19 -9.63
C ILE A 25 0.92 -3.79 -9.05
N ILE A 26 0.93 -3.37 -7.79
CA ILE A 26 -0.23 -2.74 -7.15
C ILE A 26 0.23 -1.37 -6.63
N ILE A 27 -0.48 -0.32 -7.04
CA ILE A 27 -0.21 1.04 -6.57
C ILE A 27 -1.45 1.53 -5.82
N GLU A 28 -1.26 1.89 -4.56
CA GLU A 28 -2.31 2.44 -3.73
C GLU A 28 -2.13 3.96 -3.66
N ASP A 29 -3.06 4.69 -4.25
CA ASP A 29 -3.07 6.15 -4.34
C ASP A 29 -4.50 6.65 -4.08
N GLY A 30 -5.06 6.25 -2.95
CA GLY A 30 -6.42 6.62 -2.56
C GLY A 30 -6.43 7.61 -1.40
N LEU A 31 -7.07 7.24 -0.31
CA LEU A 31 -7.03 8.04 0.91
C LEU A 31 -5.63 8.02 1.51
N HIS A 32 -5.05 9.19 1.74
CA HIS A 32 -3.68 9.32 2.25
C HIS A 32 -3.67 9.26 3.78
N GLU A 33 -4.33 8.25 4.34
CA GLU A 33 -4.41 8.03 5.77
C GLU A 33 -3.84 6.65 6.13
N TYR A 34 -3.10 6.58 7.23
CA TYR A 34 -2.42 5.37 7.66
C TYR A 34 -3.38 4.18 7.77
N ASN A 35 -4.51 4.35 8.48
CA ASN A 35 -5.45 3.24 8.68
C ASN A 35 -6.07 2.75 7.37
N ALA A 36 -6.40 3.66 6.46
CA ALA A 36 -6.92 3.30 5.15
C ALA A 36 -5.87 2.57 4.32
N ASN A 37 -4.63 3.04 4.35
CA ASN A 37 -3.51 2.40 3.64
C ASN A 37 -3.28 0.99 4.14
N ILE A 38 -3.24 0.78 5.46
CA ILE A 38 -3.02 -0.55 6.04
C ILE A 38 -4.17 -1.49 5.75
N THR A 39 -5.42 -1.02 5.87
CA THR A 39 -6.59 -1.83 5.54
C THR A 39 -6.55 -2.29 4.08
N PHE A 40 -6.25 -1.38 3.16
CA PHE A 40 -6.15 -1.74 1.76
C PHE A 40 -4.98 -2.71 1.52
N PHE A 41 -3.84 -2.46 2.14
CA PHE A 41 -2.68 -3.34 2.02
C PHE A 41 -3.02 -4.77 2.47
N GLU A 42 -3.57 -4.92 3.66
CA GLU A 42 -3.88 -6.25 4.22
C GLU A 42 -4.87 -7.04 3.38
N ASN A 43 -5.76 -6.35 2.68
CA ASN A 43 -6.80 -6.99 1.87
C ASN A 43 -6.44 -7.07 0.39
N SER A 44 -5.29 -6.58 -0.03
CA SER A 44 -4.84 -6.61 -1.43
C SER A 44 -3.52 -7.33 -1.65
N ILE A 45 -2.67 -7.48 -0.63
CA ILE A 45 -1.34 -8.05 -0.79
C ILE A 45 -1.36 -9.49 -1.32
N ASN A 46 -2.40 -10.25 -1.02
CA ASN A 46 -2.54 -11.62 -1.52
C ASN A 46 -2.75 -11.69 -3.03
N TYR A 47 -3.14 -10.58 -3.64
CA TYR A 47 -3.31 -10.48 -5.09
C TYR A 47 -2.03 -10.02 -5.80
N LEU A 48 -0.96 -9.73 -5.05
CA LEU A 48 0.35 -9.43 -5.63
C LEU A 48 1.06 -10.75 -5.94
N SER A 49 1.68 -10.83 -7.13
CA SER A 49 2.54 -11.98 -7.48
C SER A 49 3.77 -12.02 -6.59
N ASP A 50 4.41 -13.18 -6.49
CA ASP A 50 5.54 -13.39 -5.57
C ASP A 50 6.73 -12.47 -5.87
N ASP A 51 6.94 -12.13 -7.14
CA ASP A 51 7.98 -11.20 -7.59
C ASP A 51 7.43 -9.80 -7.88
N GLY A 52 6.22 -9.52 -7.45
CA GLY A 52 5.57 -8.24 -7.69
C GLY A 52 6.04 -7.11 -6.78
N ILE A 53 5.59 -5.91 -7.10
CA ILE A 53 5.92 -4.69 -6.37
C ILE A 53 4.62 -4.03 -5.92
N TYR A 54 4.55 -3.71 -4.63
CA TYR A 54 3.44 -2.95 -4.04
C TYR A 54 3.95 -1.56 -3.66
N ILE A 55 3.22 -0.52 -4.05
CA ILE A 55 3.60 0.86 -3.76
C ILE A 55 2.45 1.58 -3.07
N ILE A 56 2.75 2.20 -1.93
CA ILE A 56 1.84 3.14 -1.27
C ILE A 56 2.38 4.54 -1.56
N GLU A 57 1.58 5.37 -2.21
CA GLU A 57 1.97 6.73 -2.60
C GLU A 57 1.51 7.79 -1.61
N ASP A 58 2.12 8.95 -1.68
CA ASP A 58 1.73 10.15 -0.93
C ASP A 58 1.63 9.92 0.57
N VAL A 59 2.63 9.25 1.13
CA VAL A 59 2.70 8.99 2.56
C VAL A 59 3.14 10.25 3.30
N TYR A 60 2.40 10.62 4.35
CA TYR A 60 2.76 11.76 5.18
C TYR A 60 3.96 11.46 6.06
N TYR A 61 4.84 12.44 6.21
CA TYR A 61 6.00 12.35 7.10
C TYR A 61 5.62 11.94 8.52
N LYS A 62 4.50 12.47 9.02
CA LYS A 62 4.04 12.16 10.38
C LYS A 62 3.71 10.69 10.60
N ASP A 63 3.43 9.95 9.53
CA ASP A 63 3.02 8.55 9.60
C ASP A 63 4.17 7.56 9.32
N ILE A 64 5.34 8.03 8.92
CA ILE A 64 6.48 7.18 8.54
C ILE A 64 6.83 6.19 9.66
N LYS A 65 6.92 6.65 10.90
CA LYS A 65 7.27 5.77 12.03
C LYS A 65 6.22 4.70 12.28
N LYS A 66 4.93 5.02 12.04
CA LYS A 66 3.85 4.03 12.16
C LYS A 66 4.00 2.95 11.11
N PHE A 67 4.31 3.31 9.87
CA PHE A 67 4.55 2.36 8.79
C PHE A 67 5.78 1.50 9.05
N GLU A 68 6.88 2.11 9.50
CA GLU A 68 8.09 1.36 9.84
C GLU A 68 7.80 0.30 10.91
N LYS A 69 7.10 0.68 11.98
CA LYS A 69 6.73 -0.24 13.03
C LYS A 69 5.86 -1.37 12.51
N TYR A 70 4.88 -1.04 11.67
CA TYR A 70 3.99 -2.03 11.09
C TYR A 70 4.75 -3.05 10.23
N PHE A 71 5.52 -2.57 9.25
CA PHE A 71 6.22 -3.44 8.32
C PHE A 71 7.38 -4.22 8.96
N ASN A 72 8.01 -3.67 9.99
CA ASN A 72 9.03 -4.40 10.74
C ASN A 72 8.46 -5.62 11.47
N ASN A 73 7.16 -5.63 11.73
CA ASN A 73 6.47 -6.78 12.35
C ASN A 73 5.90 -7.75 11.31
N THR A 74 6.19 -7.57 10.04
CA THR A 74 5.78 -8.45 8.95
C THR A 74 7.00 -9.15 8.36
N ASN A 75 6.76 -10.14 7.49
CA ASN A 75 7.82 -10.81 6.73
C ASN A 75 8.09 -10.15 5.38
N TYR A 76 7.42 -9.04 5.09
CA TYR A 76 7.64 -8.34 3.82
C TYR A 76 8.90 -7.50 3.87
N ASN A 77 9.55 -7.35 2.72
CA ASN A 77 10.62 -6.38 2.55
C ASN A 77 10.01 -5.03 2.21
N PHE A 78 10.54 -3.97 2.79
CA PHE A 78 10.04 -2.64 2.48
C PHE A 78 11.17 -1.61 2.48
N SER A 79 10.95 -0.54 1.73
CA SER A 79 11.82 0.64 1.75
C SER A 79 10.96 1.89 1.63
N ILE A 80 11.37 2.93 2.34
CA ILE A 80 10.71 4.23 2.33
C ILE A 80 11.55 5.14 1.45
N ILE A 81 10.90 5.73 0.44
CA ILE A 81 11.55 6.60 -0.54
C ILE A 81 11.00 8.00 -0.37
N GLU A 82 11.86 8.95 -0.08
CA GLU A 82 11.50 10.35 0.01
C GLU A 82 11.72 11.03 -1.33
N LEU A 83 10.66 11.68 -1.84
CA LEU A 83 10.73 12.44 -3.06
C LEU A 83 10.73 13.92 -2.72
N TYR A 84 11.87 14.59 -2.92
CA TYR A 84 11.97 16.00 -2.60
C TYR A 84 11.12 16.85 -3.54
N HIS A 85 10.30 17.74 -2.95
CA HIS A 85 9.54 18.71 -3.70
C HIS A 85 9.46 20.02 -2.92
N LYS A 86 9.83 21.13 -3.55
CA LYS A 86 9.90 22.44 -2.87
C LYS A 86 8.57 22.93 -2.29
N LYS A 87 7.45 22.56 -2.91
CA LYS A 87 6.11 23.03 -2.53
C LYS A 87 5.32 22.04 -1.72
N ASN A 88 5.76 20.80 -1.61
CA ASN A 88 5.07 19.76 -0.87
C ASN A 88 6.07 18.90 -0.13
N ILE A 89 6.18 19.11 1.16
CA ILE A 89 7.05 18.36 2.05
C ILE A 89 6.26 17.46 3.01
N ALA A 90 4.93 17.54 2.98
CA ALA A 90 4.10 16.85 3.96
C ALA A 90 3.81 15.40 3.58
N ASN A 91 3.62 15.11 2.28
CA ASN A 91 3.20 13.79 1.79
C ASN A 91 3.94 13.38 0.52
N ASN A 92 5.24 13.58 0.49
CA ASN A 92 6.06 13.25 -0.69
C ASN A 92 6.91 11.99 -0.49
N CYS A 93 6.48 11.10 0.39
CA CYS A 93 7.13 9.81 0.59
C CYS A 93 6.31 8.71 -0.07
N LEU A 94 6.99 7.66 -0.51
CA LEU A 94 6.32 6.44 -0.92
C LEU A 94 6.95 5.24 -0.23
N ILE A 95 6.19 4.16 -0.12
CA ILE A 95 6.67 2.92 0.45
C ILE A 95 6.60 1.84 -0.62
N LYS A 96 7.75 1.22 -0.90
CA LYS A 96 7.85 0.08 -1.79
C LYS A 96 7.89 -1.19 -0.96
N ILE A 97 7.01 -2.13 -1.27
CA ILE A 97 6.93 -3.40 -0.54
C ILE A 97 7.08 -4.55 -1.53
N THR A 98 7.84 -5.56 -1.16
CA THR A 98 7.98 -6.80 -1.91
C THR A 98 7.82 -7.98 -0.97
N LYS A 99 7.42 -9.13 -1.54
CA LYS A 99 7.31 -10.37 -0.79
C LYS A 99 8.68 -10.98 -0.55
N ASN A 100 8.86 -11.54 0.62
CA ASN A 100 10.07 -12.26 0.96
C ASN A 100 9.84 -13.75 0.66
N VAL A 101 10.13 -14.14 -0.57
CA VAL A 101 9.94 -15.54 -1.07
C VAL A 101 11.25 -16.24 -1.34
#